data_bc08d621c3d0d29456be68a236f0f986
#
_entry.id   bc08d621c3d0d29456be68a236f0f986
#
_cell.length_a   1.000
_cell.length_b   1.000
_cell.length_c   1.000
_cell.angle_alpha   90.00
_cell.angle_beta   90.00
_cell.angle_gamma   90.00
#
_symmetry.space_group_name_H-M   'P 1'
#
loop_
_entity.id
_entity.type
_entity.pdbx_description
1 polymer ?
#
loop_
_entity_poly.entity_id
_entity_poly.type
_entity_poly.pdbx_seq_one_letter_code
_entity_poly.pdbx_strand_id
1 'polypeptide(L)'
;IDAEGMQIDKLDQLIIEHRPKLIYTIPTFGNPSGATLSLERRQRLLELAMRYQVLIVEDDPYGDLYFDAPPPPSLLALSAQIPGSRDFLAHCGSLSKVLSPGLRIGWLIAPPALLAKAVMCKQFSDAHTSTFAQATAAHYLAAGHMPAALAKVRKVYAQRAQVMMQALREELGAAVAFTAPQGGL
;
A
#
# COMPACT_ATOMS: atom_id res chain seq x y z
N ILE A 1 -0.24 6.22 15.50
CA ILE A 1 -0.15 6.94 14.22
C ILE A 1 -0.41 8.43 14.45
N ASP A 2 0.02 9.26 13.52
CA ASP A 2 -0.27 10.69 13.43
C ASP A 2 -0.69 11.04 11.98
N ALA A 3 -0.70 12.33 11.62
CA ALA A 3 -1.09 12.78 10.28
C ALA A 3 -0.19 12.22 9.15
N GLU A 4 1.06 11.85 9.47
CA GLU A 4 2.00 11.20 8.54
C GLU A 4 2.07 9.67 8.72
N GLY A 5 1.10 9.07 9.40
CA GLY A 5 0.99 7.64 9.60
C GLY A 5 1.76 7.10 10.81
N MET A 6 2.54 6.05 10.63
CA MET A 6 3.27 5.36 11.70
C MET A 6 4.36 6.25 12.31
N GLN A 7 4.35 6.38 13.65
CA GLN A 7 5.37 7.11 14.40
C GLN A 7 6.61 6.23 14.60
N ILE A 8 7.63 6.44 13.78
CA ILE A 8 8.79 5.53 13.68
C ILE A 8 9.62 5.51 14.97
N ASP A 9 9.73 6.63 15.69
CA ASP A 9 10.47 6.66 16.97
C ASP A 9 9.80 5.79 18.05
N LYS A 10 8.46 5.78 18.07
CA LYS A 10 7.71 4.87 18.95
C LYS A 10 7.83 3.42 18.51
N LEU A 11 7.89 3.18 17.19
CA LEU A 11 8.07 1.83 16.66
C LEU A 11 9.39 1.22 17.09
N ASP A 12 10.48 1.98 17.12
CA ASP A 12 11.80 1.53 17.59
C ASP A 12 11.70 0.95 19.03
N GLN A 13 11.06 1.69 19.92
CA GLN A 13 10.81 1.22 21.31
C GLN A 13 9.92 -0.03 21.36
N LEU A 14 8.82 -0.05 20.60
CA LEU A 14 7.89 -1.19 20.57
C LEU A 14 8.53 -2.47 20.02
N ILE A 15 9.44 -2.35 19.05
CA ILE A 15 10.19 -3.51 18.52
C ILE A 15 11.06 -4.12 19.62
N ILE A 16 11.75 -3.30 20.41
CA ILE A 16 12.60 -3.76 21.52
C ILE A 16 11.76 -4.45 22.58
N GLU A 17 10.64 -3.83 22.97
CA GLU A 17 9.76 -4.32 24.03
C GLU A 17 9.03 -5.61 23.65
N HIS A 18 8.39 -5.63 22.47
CA HIS A 18 7.47 -6.70 22.08
C HIS A 18 8.08 -7.74 21.12
N ARG A 19 9.23 -7.47 20.52
CA ARG A 19 9.93 -8.37 19.58
C ARG A 19 8.99 -8.95 18.52
N PRO A 20 8.28 -8.13 17.74
CA PRO A 20 7.31 -8.59 16.75
C PRO A 20 8.01 -9.44 15.69
N LYS A 21 7.29 -10.40 15.12
CA LYS A 21 7.79 -11.21 13.99
C LYS A 21 7.69 -10.48 12.67
N LEU A 22 6.73 -9.57 12.55
CA LEU A 22 6.51 -8.76 11.37
C LEU A 22 5.88 -7.41 11.72
N ILE A 23 6.03 -6.45 10.82
CA ILE A 23 5.37 -5.14 10.84
C ILE A 23 4.49 -5.06 9.60
N TYR A 24 3.16 -5.03 9.78
CA TYR A 24 2.23 -4.79 8.68
C TYR A 24 1.94 -3.31 8.55
N THR A 25 1.99 -2.77 7.35
CA THR A 25 1.70 -1.36 7.08
C THR A 25 1.10 -1.14 5.70
N ILE A 26 0.18 -0.15 5.62
CA ILE A 26 -0.27 0.45 4.36
C ILE A 26 0.36 1.84 4.31
N PRO A 27 1.56 2.00 3.72
CA PRO A 27 2.33 3.23 3.85
C PRO A 27 1.81 4.38 2.98
N THR A 28 0.87 4.11 2.06
CA THR A 28 0.33 5.09 1.12
C THR A 28 -1.19 5.08 1.18
N PHE A 29 -1.79 6.23 1.53
CA PHE A 29 -3.25 6.41 1.66
C PHE A 29 -3.88 5.33 2.53
N GLY A 30 -3.30 5.11 3.72
CA GLY A 30 -3.60 3.99 4.60
C GLY A 30 -5.06 3.93 5.03
N ASN A 31 -5.66 2.76 4.98
CA ASN A 31 -7.00 2.51 5.46
C ASN A 31 -6.96 2.14 6.97
N PRO A 32 -7.71 2.83 7.86
CA PRO A 32 -8.76 3.84 7.58
C PRO A 32 -8.28 5.30 7.66
N SER A 33 -7.02 5.57 7.98
CA SER A 33 -6.54 6.90 8.36
C SER A 33 -6.38 7.88 7.18
N GLY A 34 -6.21 7.38 5.95
CA GLY A 34 -5.82 8.19 4.79
C GLY A 34 -4.37 8.69 4.83
N ALA A 35 -3.64 8.40 5.91
CA ALA A 35 -2.27 8.89 6.09
C ALA A 35 -1.29 8.26 5.08
N THR A 36 -0.25 9.03 4.75
CA THR A 36 0.85 8.59 3.89
C THR A 36 2.16 8.81 4.60
N LEU A 37 2.95 7.73 4.74
CA LEU A 37 4.29 7.84 5.31
C LEU A 37 5.18 8.73 4.45
N SER A 38 5.86 9.69 5.10
CA SER A 38 6.88 10.52 4.45
C SER A 38 8.07 9.68 3.97
N LEU A 39 8.84 10.22 3.03
CA LEU A 39 10.04 9.55 2.51
C LEU A 39 11.01 9.19 3.63
N GLU A 40 11.25 10.12 4.55
CA GLU A 40 12.14 9.90 5.69
C GLU A 40 11.67 8.74 6.58
N ARG A 41 10.37 8.69 6.90
CA ARG A 41 9.79 7.60 7.70
C ARG A 41 9.89 6.25 6.98
N ARG A 42 9.75 6.22 5.66
CA ARG A 42 9.93 4.99 4.87
C ARG A 42 11.36 4.48 4.92
N GLN A 43 12.34 5.36 4.76
CA GLN A 43 13.76 5.01 4.85
C GLN A 43 14.10 4.49 6.25
N ARG A 44 13.66 5.22 7.28
CA ARG A 44 13.88 4.82 8.67
C ARG A 44 13.23 3.50 9.02
N LEU A 45 12.04 3.21 8.49
CA LEU A 45 11.35 1.93 8.68
C LEU A 45 12.17 0.76 8.10
N LEU A 46 12.73 0.91 6.89
CA LEU A 46 13.62 -0.08 6.29
C LEU A 46 14.90 -0.30 7.11
N GLU A 47 15.49 0.77 7.64
CA GLU A 47 16.66 0.70 8.53
C GLU A 47 16.35 -0.08 9.82
N LEU A 48 15.21 0.17 10.45
CA LEU A 48 14.77 -0.55 11.65
C LEU A 48 14.53 -2.03 11.36
N ALA A 49 13.92 -2.35 10.21
CA ALA A 49 13.70 -3.72 9.78
C ALA A 49 15.02 -4.51 9.66
N MET A 50 16.04 -3.90 9.06
CA MET A 50 17.38 -4.51 8.97
C MET A 50 18.05 -4.62 10.34
N ARG A 51 17.99 -3.56 11.15
CA ARG A 51 18.62 -3.54 12.49
C ARG A 51 18.08 -4.66 13.39
N TYR A 52 16.76 -4.83 13.40
CA TYR A 52 16.08 -5.77 14.28
C TYR A 52 15.72 -7.10 13.61
N GLN A 53 16.06 -7.26 12.34
CA GLN A 53 15.73 -8.45 11.54
C GLN A 53 14.23 -8.78 11.58
N VAL A 54 13.39 -7.76 11.46
CA VAL A 54 11.91 -7.86 11.47
C VAL A 54 11.39 -7.67 10.05
N LEU A 55 10.52 -8.59 9.61
CA LEU A 55 9.91 -8.50 8.29
C LEU A 55 8.90 -7.35 8.23
N ILE A 56 8.98 -6.51 7.21
CA ILE A 56 7.92 -5.59 6.86
C ILE A 56 7.00 -6.25 5.83
N VAL A 57 5.69 -6.17 6.05
CA VAL A 57 4.68 -6.47 5.04
C VAL A 57 4.08 -5.14 4.60
N GLU A 58 4.53 -4.65 3.46
CA GLU A 58 3.98 -3.49 2.77
C GLU A 58 2.75 -3.92 1.97
N ASP A 59 1.58 -3.41 2.32
CA ASP A 59 0.35 -3.60 1.54
C ASP A 59 0.04 -2.31 0.79
N ASP A 60 0.14 -2.34 -0.53
CA ASP A 60 0.03 -1.15 -1.39
C ASP A 60 -1.09 -1.28 -2.45
N PRO A 61 -2.36 -1.28 -2.03
CA PRO A 61 -3.47 -1.29 -2.97
C PRO A 61 -3.86 0.09 -3.50
N TYR A 62 -3.32 1.19 -2.93
CA TYR A 62 -3.81 2.54 -3.17
C TYR A 62 -2.78 3.49 -3.78
N GLY A 63 -1.50 3.13 -3.85
CA GLY A 63 -0.42 4.04 -4.24
C GLY A 63 -0.61 4.72 -5.59
N ASP A 64 -1.27 4.06 -6.52
CA ASP A 64 -1.61 4.62 -7.83
C ASP A 64 -2.84 5.56 -7.82
N LEU A 65 -3.56 5.69 -6.71
CA LEU A 65 -4.82 6.47 -6.62
C LEU A 65 -4.63 7.85 -5.98
N TYR A 66 -3.54 8.52 -6.28
CA TYR A 66 -3.29 9.89 -5.84
C TYR A 66 -4.15 10.91 -6.60
N PHE A 67 -4.46 12.04 -5.97
CA PHE A 67 -5.31 13.07 -6.59
C PHE A 67 -4.49 14.09 -7.38
N ASP A 68 -3.55 14.78 -6.74
CA ASP A 68 -2.78 15.85 -7.36
C ASP A 68 -1.35 15.45 -7.68
N ALA A 69 -0.61 14.91 -6.71
CA ALA A 69 0.79 14.56 -6.85
C ALA A 69 1.05 13.10 -6.45
N PRO A 70 1.99 12.41 -7.12
CA PRO A 70 2.36 11.06 -6.74
C PRO A 70 2.92 11.01 -5.31
N PRO A 71 2.60 9.95 -4.54
CA PRO A 71 3.16 9.77 -3.20
C PRO A 71 4.66 9.49 -3.26
N PRO A 72 5.37 9.50 -2.10
CA PRO A 72 6.73 9.00 -2.02
C PRO A 72 6.85 7.57 -2.58
N PRO A 73 8.02 7.18 -3.12
CA PRO A 73 8.25 5.83 -3.63
C PRO A 73 7.89 4.75 -2.59
N SER A 74 7.33 3.62 -3.01
CA SER A 74 7.02 2.49 -2.12
C SER A 74 8.27 1.99 -1.39
N LEU A 75 8.09 1.29 -0.28
CA LEU A 75 9.20 0.62 0.41
C LEU A 75 9.94 -0.32 -0.54
N LEU A 76 9.19 -0.98 -1.43
CA LEU A 76 9.77 -1.83 -2.47
C LEU A 76 10.70 -1.05 -3.40
N ALA A 77 10.29 0.10 -3.88
CA ALA A 77 11.11 0.94 -4.75
C ALA A 77 12.34 1.49 -4.01
N LEU A 78 12.17 1.91 -2.76
CA LEU A 78 13.26 2.41 -1.92
C LEU A 78 14.26 1.32 -1.54
N SER A 79 13.82 0.08 -1.38
CA SER A 79 14.70 -1.05 -1.03
C SER A 79 15.79 -1.31 -2.07
N ALA A 80 15.59 -0.88 -3.32
CA ALA A 80 16.63 -0.94 -4.35
C ALA A 80 17.80 0.02 -4.09
N GLN A 81 17.59 1.06 -3.28
CA GLN A 81 18.58 2.09 -2.94
C GLN A 81 19.22 1.84 -1.56
N ILE A 82 18.68 0.91 -0.76
CA ILE A 82 19.13 0.60 0.59
C ILE A 82 19.59 -0.86 0.62
N PRO A 83 20.90 -1.14 0.43
CA PRO A 83 21.41 -2.52 0.35
C PRO A 83 21.03 -3.37 1.58
N GLY A 84 20.57 -4.60 1.35
CA GLY A 84 20.15 -5.54 2.40
C GLY A 84 18.71 -5.38 2.89
N SER A 85 18.04 -4.24 2.64
CA SER A 85 16.66 -4.03 3.11
C SER A 85 15.63 -4.95 2.42
N ARG A 86 15.94 -5.42 1.21
CA ARG A 86 15.08 -6.32 0.45
C ARG A 86 14.80 -7.64 1.15
N ASP A 87 15.73 -8.11 1.96
CA ASP A 87 15.62 -9.39 2.69
C ASP A 87 14.60 -9.31 3.83
N PHE A 88 14.20 -8.10 4.23
CA PHE A 88 13.23 -7.83 5.29
C PHE A 88 11.94 -7.19 4.78
N LEU A 89 11.64 -7.33 3.48
CA LEU A 89 10.46 -6.70 2.88
C LEU A 89 9.65 -7.70 2.07
N ALA A 90 8.36 -7.77 2.36
CA ALA A 90 7.34 -8.38 1.54
C ALA A 90 6.38 -7.29 1.05
N HIS A 91 6.21 -7.17 -0.26
CA HIS A 91 5.32 -6.19 -0.87
C HIS A 91 4.11 -6.89 -1.50
N CYS A 92 2.93 -6.47 -1.10
CA CYS A 92 1.65 -6.92 -1.64
C CYS A 92 1.06 -5.83 -2.53
N GLY A 93 0.75 -6.18 -3.76
CA GLY A 93 0.03 -5.30 -4.68
C GLY A 93 -1.27 -5.93 -5.17
N SER A 94 -2.17 -5.11 -5.71
CA SER A 94 -3.49 -5.57 -6.13
C SER A 94 -4.04 -4.78 -7.30
N LEU A 95 -4.75 -5.44 -8.22
CA LEU A 95 -5.55 -4.80 -9.26
C LEU A 95 -6.96 -4.43 -8.79
N SER A 96 -7.34 -4.79 -7.57
CA SER A 96 -8.73 -4.62 -7.10
C SER A 96 -9.19 -3.16 -7.04
N LYS A 97 -8.28 -2.22 -6.80
CA LYS A 97 -8.61 -0.81 -6.63
C LYS A 97 -8.27 0.04 -7.88
N VAL A 98 -7.31 -0.42 -8.66
CA VAL A 98 -6.79 0.31 -9.81
C VAL A 98 -7.36 -0.17 -11.15
N LEU A 99 -7.90 -1.39 -11.21
CA LEU A 99 -8.49 -1.97 -12.43
C LEU A 99 -9.89 -2.53 -12.16
N SER A 100 -9.99 -3.65 -11.45
CA SER A 100 -11.29 -4.26 -11.17
C SER A 100 -11.23 -5.21 -9.96
N PRO A 101 -12.06 -5.02 -8.95
CA PRO A 101 -12.11 -5.92 -7.79
C PRO A 101 -12.59 -7.33 -8.16
N GLY A 102 -13.38 -7.48 -9.23
CA GLY A 102 -13.92 -8.77 -9.67
C GLY A 102 -12.89 -9.71 -10.28
N LEU A 103 -11.75 -9.22 -10.74
CA LEU A 103 -10.67 -10.05 -11.29
C LEU A 103 -9.95 -10.89 -10.22
N ARG A 104 -9.99 -10.49 -8.96
CA ARG A 104 -9.34 -11.18 -7.84
C ARG A 104 -7.84 -11.39 -8.06
N ILE A 105 -7.13 -10.40 -8.62
CA ILE A 105 -5.70 -10.45 -8.89
C ILE A 105 -4.95 -9.57 -7.89
N GLY A 106 -3.96 -10.19 -7.25
CA GLY A 106 -2.93 -9.55 -6.45
C GLY A 106 -1.61 -10.27 -6.66
N TRP A 107 -0.54 -9.71 -6.16
CA TRP A 107 0.80 -10.29 -6.22
C TRP A 107 1.55 -10.06 -4.92
N LEU A 108 2.51 -10.94 -4.68
CA LEU A 108 3.45 -10.85 -3.58
C LEU A 108 4.88 -10.84 -4.13
N ILE A 109 5.66 -9.85 -3.73
CA ILE A 109 7.10 -9.78 -3.96
C ILE A 109 7.77 -9.87 -2.60
N ALA A 110 8.53 -10.95 -2.36
CA ALA A 110 9.06 -11.24 -1.04
C ALA A 110 10.41 -11.97 -1.13
N PRO A 111 11.17 -12.07 -0.02
CA PRO A 111 12.35 -12.91 0.04
C PRO A 111 12.05 -14.37 -0.37
N PRO A 112 12.98 -15.07 -1.04
CA PRO A 112 12.73 -16.40 -1.60
C PRO A 112 12.19 -17.42 -0.60
N ALA A 113 12.70 -17.41 0.63
CA ALA A 113 12.27 -18.34 1.67
C ALA A 113 10.78 -18.11 2.08
N LEU A 114 10.35 -16.86 2.17
CA LEU A 114 8.95 -16.52 2.44
C LEU A 114 8.06 -16.85 1.24
N LEU A 115 8.52 -16.52 0.02
CA LEU A 115 7.78 -16.78 -1.20
C LEU A 115 7.52 -18.28 -1.40
N ALA A 116 8.50 -19.14 -1.15
CA ALA A 116 8.33 -20.58 -1.22
C ALA A 116 7.22 -21.10 -0.29
N LYS A 117 7.12 -20.55 0.92
CA LYS A 117 6.05 -20.91 1.87
C LYS A 117 4.70 -20.35 1.44
N ALA A 118 4.66 -19.12 0.92
CA ALA A 118 3.43 -18.51 0.42
C ALA A 118 2.87 -19.29 -0.79
N VAL A 119 3.72 -19.74 -1.72
CA VAL A 119 3.31 -20.59 -2.85
C VAL A 119 2.73 -21.91 -2.36
N MET A 120 3.38 -22.56 -1.39
CA MET A 120 2.86 -23.80 -0.81
C MET A 120 1.49 -23.58 -0.14
N CYS A 121 1.35 -22.53 0.68
CA CYS A 121 0.07 -22.20 1.30
C CYS A 121 -1.02 -21.93 0.25
N LYS A 122 -0.69 -21.20 -0.83
CA LYS A 122 -1.63 -20.91 -1.92
C LYS A 122 -2.13 -22.17 -2.60
N GLN A 123 -1.26 -23.16 -2.84
CA GLN A 123 -1.68 -24.45 -3.43
C GLN A 123 -2.76 -25.17 -2.63
N PHE A 124 -2.70 -25.06 -1.29
CA PHE A 124 -3.70 -25.67 -0.41
C PHE A 124 -4.92 -24.78 -0.14
N SER A 125 -4.83 -23.48 -0.41
CA SER A 125 -5.94 -22.54 -0.17
C SER A 125 -6.89 -22.42 -1.35
N ASP A 126 -6.36 -22.16 -2.55
CA ASP A 126 -7.14 -21.88 -3.76
C ASP A 126 -6.57 -22.51 -5.04
N ALA A 127 -5.54 -23.35 -4.92
CA ALA A 127 -4.76 -23.94 -5.99
C ALA A 127 -4.06 -22.89 -6.86
N HIS A 128 -4.80 -21.98 -7.51
CA HIS A 128 -4.26 -20.88 -8.30
C HIS A 128 -5.30 -19.77 -8.54
N THR A 129 -4.83 -18.58 -8.82
CA THR A 129 -5.67 -17.49 -9.33
C THR A 129 -6.18 -17.85 -10.73
N SER A 130 -7.42 -17.50 -11.04
CA SER A 130 -8.03 -17.77 -12.37
C SER A 130 -7.10 -17.36 -13.53
N THR A 131 -6.74 -18.31 -14.37
CA THR A 131 -5.88 -18.08 -15.55
C THR A 131 -6.55 -17.15 -16.57
N PHE A 132 -7.88 -17.22 -16.70
CA PHE A 132 -8.66 -16.31 -17.52
C PHE A 132 -8.54 -14.86 -17.03
N ALA A 133 -8.70 -14.63 -15.73
CA ALA A 133 -8.54 -13.30 -15.13
C ALA A 133 -7.11 -12.78 -15.32
N GLN A 134 -6.09 -13.62 -15.11
CA GLN A 134 -4.68 -13.25 -15.33
C GLN A 134 -4.41 -12.89 -16.79
N ALA A 135 -4.87 -13.70 -17.76
CA ALA A 135 -4.70 -13.42 -19.20
C ALA A 135 -5.41 -12.12 -19.59
N THR A 136 -6.63 -11.89 -19.10
CA THR A 136 -7.37 -10.65 -19.35
C THR A 136 -6.63 -9.43 -18.83
N ALA A 137 -6.14 -9.47 -17.59
CA ALA A 137 -5.38 -8.38 -17.00
C ALA A 137 -4.05 -8.16 -17.76
N ALA A 138 -3.32 -9.22 -18.09
CA ALA A 138 -2.07 -9.13 -18.84
C ALA A 138 -2.29 -8.49 -20.22
N HIS A 139 -3.34 -8.87 -20.94
CA HIS A 139 -3.69 -8.27 -22.22
C HIS A 139 -4.02 -6.78 -22.09
N TYR A 140 -4.82 -6.41 -21.09
CA TYR A 140 -5.18 -5.03 -20.80
C TYR A 140 -3.95 -4.16 -20.50
N LEU A 141 -3.03 -4.67 -19.67
CA LEU A 141 -1.78 -3.98 -19.32
C LEU A 141 -0.86 -3.85 -20.52
N ALA A 142 -0.69 -4.92 -21.30
CA ALA A 142 0.15 -4.93 -22.50
C ALA A 142 -0.37 -3.98 -23.60
N ALA A 143 -1.69 -3.79 -23.69
CA ALA A 143 -2.30 -2.84 -24.61
C ALA A 143 -2.12 -1.36 -24.20
N GLY A 144 -1.49 -1.09 -23.03
CA GLY A 144 -1.18 0.27 -22.56
C GLY A 144 -2.38 1.08 -22.09
N HIS A 145 -3.51 0.44 -21.76
CA HIS A 145 -4.73 1.14 -21.36
C HIS A 145 -4.68 1.69 -19.92
N MET A 146 -3.80 1.16 -19.07
CA MET A 146 -3.76 1.46 -17.63
C MET A 146 -3.53 2.96 -17.32
N PRO A 147 -2.59 3.69 -17.96
CA PRO A 147 -2.37 5.09 -17.64
C PRO A 147 -3.62 5.97 -17.84
N ALA A 148 -4.32 5.78 -18.96
CA ALA A 148 -5.54 6.53 -19.26
C ALA A 148 -6.69 6.18 -18.30
N ALA A 149 -6.83 4.92 -17.93
CA ALA A 149 -7.81 4.47 -16.94
C ALA A 149 -7.53 5.07 -15.57
N LEU A 150 -6.29 5.03 -15.10
CA LEU A 150 -5.88 5.64 -13.82
C LEU A 150 -6.13 7.15 -13.79
N ALA A 151 -5.77 7.87 -14.85
CA ALA A 151 -6.01 9.31 -14.92
C ALA A 151 -7.52 9.64 -14.76
N LYS A 152 -8.39 8.86 -15.39
CA LYS A 152 -9.85 9.00 -15.26
C LYS A 152 -10.33 8.70 -13.84
N VAL A 153 -9.85 7.61 -13.25
CA VAL A 153 -10.25 7.18 -11.89
C VAL A 153 -9.79 8.19 -10.86
N ARG A 154 -8.54 8.67 -10.91
CA ARG A 154 -8.00 9.72 -10.03
C ARG A 154 -8.86 10.97 -10.03
N LYS A 155 -9.24 11.45 -11.21
CA LYS A 155 -10.11 12.62 -11.34
C LYS A 155 -11.48 12.43 -10.68
N VAL A 156 -12.09 11.26 -10.88
CA VAL A 156 -13.41 10.95 -10.29
C VAL A 156 -13.30 10.85 -8.76
N TYR A 157 -12.26 10.21 -8.24
CA TYR A 157 -12.09 10.05 -6.79
C TYR A 157 -11.72 11.37 -6.10
N ALA A 158 -10.86 12.19 -6.70
CA ALA A 158 -10.59 13.53 -6.20
C ALA A 158 -11.88 14.37 -6.09
N GLN A 159 -12.71 14.33 -7.12
CA GLN A 159 -14.00 15.05 -7.11
C GLN A 159 -14.96 14.52 -6.03
N ARG A 160 -15.06 13.20 -5.86
CA ARG A 160 -15.89 12.58 -4.81
C ARG A 160 -15.37 12.93 -3.41
N ALA A 161 -14.07 12.94 -3.20
CA ALA A 161 -13.47 13.36 -1.93
C ALA A 161 -13.79 14.82 -1.61
N GLN A 162 -13.71 15.72 -2.60
CA GLN A 162 -14.09 17.12 -2.43
C GLN A 162 -15.56 17.28 -2.03
N VAL A 163 -16.47 16.59 -2.73
CA VAL A 163 -17.92 16.63 -2.41
C VAL A 163 -18.17 16.10 -1.00
N MET A 164 -17.54 14.99 -0.61
CA MET A 164 -17.67 14.42 0.74
C MET A 164 -17.17 15.39 1.81
N MET A 165 -15.97 15.96 1.62
CA MET A 165 -15.40 16.92 2.57
C MET A 165 -16.27 18.17 2.72
N GLN A 166 -16.83 18.66 1.62
CA GLN A 166 -17.73 19.79 1.64
C GLN A 166 -19.01 19.48 2.43
N ALA A 167 -19.66 18.35 2.12
CA ALA A 167 -20.86 17.91 2.84
C ALA A 167 -20.62 17.72 4.34
N LEU A 168 -19.48 17.12 4.73
CA LEU A 168 -19.12 16.96 6.14
C LEU A 168 -18.98 18.32 6.86
N ARG A 169 -18.40 19.33 6.21
CA ARG A 169 -18.27 20.68 6.79
C ARG A 169 -19.63 21.38 6.90
N GLU A 170 -20.46 21.25 5.89
CA GLU A 170 -21.77 21.92 5.83
C GLU A 170 -22.77 21.30 6.83
N GLU A 171 -22.82 19.97 6.89
CA GLU A 171 -23.83 19.26 7.68
C GLU A 171 -23.40 19.03 9.15
N LEU A 172 -22.11 18.81 9.40
CA LEU A 172 -21.60 18.41 10.71
C LEU A 172 -20.70 19.47 11.37
N GLY A 173 -20.14 20.39 10.61
CA GLY A 173 -19.35 21.51 11.11
C GLY A 173 -18.25 21.07 12.09
N ALA A 174 -18.25 21.65 13.28
CA ALA A 174 -17.27 21.38 14.33
C ALA A 174 -17.49 20.04 15.06
N ALA A 175 -18.58 19.30 14.78
CA ALA A 175 -18.85 18.02 15.41
C ALA A 175 -17.93 16.89 14.89
N VAL A 176 -17.25 17.10 13.75
CA VAL A 176 -16.31 16.14 13.16
C VAL A 176 -14.98 16.80 12.83
N ALA A 177 -13.89 16.06 13.06
CA ALA A 177 -12.56 16.41 12.60
C ALA A 177 -12.10 15.33 11.59
N PHE A 178 -11.60 15.77 10.44
CA PHE A 178 -11.04 14.86 9.44
C PHE A 178 -9.85 15.49 8.73
N THR A 179 -8.97 14.64 8.23
CA THR A 179 -7.85 15.05 7.39
C THR A 179 -8.27 14.99 5.93
N ALA A 180 -7.92 16.02 5.15
CA ALA A 180 -8.16 16.02 3.72
C ALA A 180 -7.35 14.89 3.04
N PRO A 181 -8.00 13.93 2.37
CA PRO A 181 -7.28 12.85 1.70
C PRO A 181 -6.53 13.38 0.48
N GLN A 182 -5.33 12.85 0.26
CA GLN A 182 -4.50 13.16 -0.92
C GLN A 182 -4.60 12.07 -1.98
N GLY A 183 -5.30 10.99 -1.68
CA GLY A 183 -5.49 9.84 -2.55
C GLY A 183 -6.32 8.75 -1.86
N GLY A 184 -6.38 7.59 -2.49
CA GLY A 184 -7.19 6.45 -2.03
C GLY A 184 -8.60 6.45 -2.60
N LEU A 185 -9.52 5.80 -1.90
CA LEU A 185 -10.94 5.73 -2.26
C LEU A 185 -11.80 6.23 -1.10
#